data_6c9d4a44f74c634da94d8c15473ec323
#
_entry.id   6c9d4a44f74c634da94d8c15473ec323
#
_cell.length_a   1.000
_cell.length_b   1.000
_cell.length_c   1.000
_cell.angle_alpha   90.00
_cell.angle_beta   90.00
_cell.angle_gamma   90.00
#
_symmetry.space_group_name_H-M   'P 1'
#
loop_
_entity.id
_entity.type
_entity.pdbx_description
1 polymer ?
#
loop_
_entity_poly.entity_id
_entity_poly.type
_entity_poly.pdbx_seq_one_letter_code
_entity_poly.pdbx_strand_id
1 'polypeptide(L)'
;MPGVDVVVVRWPADAERRAQLADRNLPRLLLLDDGIEPPEAPDCLEDWVRLPASESDVRARIQGLQARGRTHLRDVPEVDAHGVVRYRDGWVALPPVEARLAEALVLRFCAVVGRDTLRRSVWPGSSPGRNVLDVHVLRLRRRLAPLSLAIRTVRSRGYMLEPAEAQTEAQHADAGGGEAAWGVT
;
A
#
# COMPACT_ATOMS: atom_id res chain seq x y z
N MET A 1 -14.86 18.46 11.26
CA MET A 1 -13.77 17.51 10.91
C MET A 1 -13.05 18.07 9.71
N PRO A 2 -11.75 18.44 9.79
CA PRO A 2 -11.03 18.87 8.59
C PRO A 2 -11.06 17.74 7.57
N GLY A 3 -11.43 18.07 6.34
CA GLY A 3 -11.41 17.11 5.23
C GLY A 3 -9.97 16.68 4.95
N VAL A 4 -9.79 15.44 4.50
CA VAL A 4 -8.50 14.98 3.98
C VAL A 4 -8.34 15.64 2.62
N ASP A 5 -7.36 16.53 2.49
CA ASP A 5 -7.08 17.21 1.23
C ASP A 5 -6.43 16.22 0.24
N VAL A 6 -6.99 16.18 -0.99
CA VAL A 6 -6.44 15.40 -2.10
C VAL A 6 -5.65 16.35 -3.00
N VAL A 7 -4.38 16.04 -3.19
CA VAL A 7 -3.53 16.85 -4.07
C VAL A 7 -3.63 16.34 -5.51
N VAL A 8 -3.94 17.24 -6.44
CA VAL A 8 -3.99 16.91 -7.87
C VAL A 8 -2.61 17.15 -8.48
N VAL A 9 -2.13 16.19 -9.28
CA VAL A 9 -0.77 16.15 -9.84
C VAL A 9 -0.84 15.76 -11.31
N ARG A 10 -0.08 16.37 -12.20
CA ARG A 10 0.04 15.96 -13.60
C ARG A 10 1.11 14.87 -13.75
N TRP A 11 0.75 13.77 -14.38
CA TRP A 11 1.66 12.68 -14.63
C TRP A 11 1.99 12.57 -16.13
N PRO A 12 3.28 12.40 -16.54
CA PRO A 12 4.49 12.24 -15.71
C PRO A 12 5.20 13.57 -15.34
N ALA A 13 4.66 14.73 -15.74
CA ALA A 13 5.32 16.03 -15.58
C ALA A 13 5.74 16.34 -14.13
N ASP A 14 4.89 16.00 -13.16
CA ASP A 14 5.13 16.25 -11.73
C ASP A 14 5.59 14.98 -10.98
N ALA A 15 6.38 14.10 -11.61
CA ALA A 15 6.80 12.82 -11.01
C ALA A 15 7.51 12.99 -9.67
N GLU A 16 8.33 14.02 -9.51
CA GLU A 16 9.03 14.32 -8.25
C GLU A 16 8.05 14.72 -7.14
N ARG A 17 7.07 15.57 -7.46
CA ARG A 17 6.01 15.97 -6.52
C ARG A 17 5.17 14.77 -6.11
N ARG A 18 4.84 13.87 -7.06
CA ARG A 18 4.17 12.60 -6.75
C ARG A 18 4.96 11.78 -5.73
N ALA A 19 6.27 11.65 -5.91
CA ALA A 19 7.13 10.92 -4.98
C ALA A 19 7.14 11.54 -3.58
N GLN A 20 7.27 12.87 -3.48
CA GLN A 20 7.21 13.59 -2.21
C GLN A 20 5.87 13.40 -1.48
N LEU A 21 4.74 13.42 -2.20
CA LEU A 21 3.42 13.18 -1.64
C LEU A 21 3.27 11.73 -1.15
N ALA A 22 3.82 10.76 -1.91
CA ALA A 22 3.84 9.36 -1.54
C ALA A 22 4.65 9.13 -0.24
N ASP A 23 5.82 9.74 -0.14
CA ASP A 23 6.68 9.65 1.06
C ASP A 23 6.01 10.23 2.31
N ARG A 24 5.11 11.19 2.13
CA ARG A 24 4.33 11.83 3.21
C ARG A 24 2.98 11.16 3.46
N ASN A 25 2.66 10.06 2.78
CA ASN A 25 1.37 9.38 2.84
C ASN A 25 0.17 10.32 2.60
N LEU A 26 0.29 11.23 1.62
CA LEU A 26 -0.77 12.17 1.27
C LEU A 26 -1.59 11.66 0.09
N PRO A 27 -2.95 11.75 0.16
CA PRO A 27 -3.82 11.37 -0.94
C PRO A 27 -3.57 12.23 -2.17
N ARG A 28 -3.48 11.59 -3.35
CA ARG A 28 -3.18 12.26 -4.60
C ARG A 28 -3.92 11.67 -5.80
N LEU A 29 -4.42 12.56 -6.64
CA LEU A 29 -5.05 12.20 -7.91
C LEU A 29 -4.14 12.62 -9.06
N LEU A 30 -3.77 11.66 -9.90
CA LEU A 30 -2.94 11.91 -11.08
C LEU A 30 -3.83 12.20 -12.28
N LEU A 31 -3.52 13.29 -12.98
CA LEU A 31 -4.10 13.60 -14.28
C LEU A 31 -3.17 13.10 -15.38
N LEU A 32 -3.65 12.21 -16.22
CA LEU A 32 -2.91 11.63 -17.34
C LEU A 32 -3.46 12.19 -18.65
N ASP A 33 -2.59 12.68 -19.50
CA ASP A 33 -2.97 12.98 -20.88
C ASP A 33 -3.15 11.66 -21.67
N ASP A 34 -3.84 11.75 -22.82
CA ASP A 34 -4.09 10.58 -23.66
C ASP A 34 -2.78 9.93 -24.12
N GLY A 35 -2.75 8.61 -24.17
CA GLY A 35 -1.55 7.83 -24.51
C GLY A 35 -0.50 7.70 -23.39
N ILE A 36 -0.63 8.40 -22.27
CA ILE A 36 0.29 8.25 -21.14
C ILE A 36 -0.09 7.04 -20.29
N GLU A 37 0.87 6.17 -20.02
CA GLU A 37 0.65 5.04 -19.12
C GLU A 37 0.65 5.49 -17.65
N PRO A 38 -0.26 4.95 -16.82
CA PRO A 38 -0.26 5.23 -15.39
C PRO A 38 1.01 4.68 -14.74
N PRO A 39 1.45 5.26 -13.61
CA PRO A 39 2.62 4.78 -12.90
C PRO A 39 2.40 3.35 -12.41
N GLU A 40 3.44 2.57 -12.48
CA GLU A 40 3.42 1.21 -11.94
C GLU A 40 3.30 1.23 -10.40
N ALA A 41 2.47 0.34 -9.84
CA ALA A 41 2.25 0.15 -8.41
C ALA A 41 1.77 1.42 -7.67
N PRO A 42 0.55 1.91 -7.93
CA PRO A 42 -0.08 2.92 -7.10
C PRO A 42 -0.28 2.36 -5.67
N ASP A 43 -0.21 3.23 -4.66
CA ASP A 43 -0.60 2.88 -3.30
C ASP A 43 -2.10 3.17 -3.06
N CYS A 44 -2.62 2.83 -1.86
CA CYS A 44 -4.04 3.02 -1.54
C CYS A 44 -4.49 4.50 -1.50
N LEU A 45 -3.55 5.44 -1.42
CA LEU A 45 -3.80 6.89 -1.42
C LEU A 45 -3.56 7.54 -2.78
N GLU A 46 -3.36 6.73 -3.82
CA GLU A 46 -3.19 7.20 -5.20
C GLU A 46 -4.30 6.68 -6.10
N ASP A 47 -4.77 7.55 -6.98
CA ASP A 47 -5.68 7.21 -8.07
C ASP A 47 -5.31 8.05 -9.29
N TRP A 48 -5.84 7.73 -10.43
CA TRP A 48 -5.60 8.47 -11.67
C TRP A 48 -6.85 8.62 -12.51
N VAL A 49 -6.87 9.63 -13.35
CA VAL A 49 -7.90 9.87 -14.35
C VAL A 49 -7.25 10.33 -15.66
N ARG A 50 -7.76 9.81 -16.78
CA ARG A 50 -7.30 10.18 -18.11
C ARG A 50 -8.07 11.40 -18.60
N LEU A 51 -7.36 12.38 -19.15
CA LEU A 51 -7.94 13.57 -19.75
C LEU A 51 -8.26 13.35 -21.25
N PRO A 52 -9.34 13.94 -21.77
CA PRO A 52 -10.32 14.77 -21.07
C PRO A 52 -11.23 13.92 -20.17
N ALA A 53 -11.50 14.38 -18.97
CA ALA A 53 -12.38 13.71 -18.01
C ALA A 53 -13.56 14.62 -17.64
N SER A 54 -14.71 14.03 -17.34
CA SER A 54 -15.85 14.78 -16.83
C SER A 54 -15.57 15.27 -15.40
N GLU A 55 -16.17 16.40 -15.02
CA GLU A 55 -16.05 16.92 -13.65
C GLU A 55 -16.61 15.92 -12.62
N SER A 56 -17.66 15.16 -13.00
CA SER A 56 -18.23 14.11 -12.16
C SER A 56 -17.25 12.98 -11.87
N ASP A 57 -16.47 12.53 -12.89
CA ASP A 57 -15.50 11.47 -12.72
C ASP A 57 -14.35 11.91 -11.83
N VAL A 58 -13.82 13.10 -12.03
CA VAL A 58 -12.78 13.68 -11.19
C VAL A 58 -13.26 13.79 -9.74
N ARG A 59 -14.48 14.31 -9.54
CA ARG A 59 -15.08 14.44 -8.21
C ARG A 59 -15.28 13.10 -7.51
N ALA A 60 -15.77 12.09 -8.23
CA ALA A 60 -15.96 10.74 -7.69
C ALA A 60 -14.63 10.12 -7.21
N ARG A 61 -13.55 10.27 -7.98
CA ARG A 61 -12.22 9.79 -7.60
C ARG A 61 -11.65 10.54 -6.40
N ILE A 62 -11.82 11.86 -6.33
CA ILE A 62 -11.42 12.67 -5.16
C ILE A 62 -12.19 12.20 -3.92
N GLN A 63 -13.50 11.97 -4.01
CA GLN A 63 -14.29 11.48 -2.89
C GLN A 63 -13.83 10.08 -2.43
N GLY A 64 -13.52 9.19 -3.37
CA GLY A 64 -12.95 7.87 -3.06
C GLY A 64 -11.60 7.96 -2.34
N LEU A 65 -10.70 8.83 -2.83
CA LEU A 65 -9.42 9.11 -2.18
C LEU A 65 -9.58 9.73 -0.78
N GLN A 66 -10.52 10.64 -0.61
CA GLN A 66 -10.83 11.23 0.71
C GLN A 66 -11.35 10.18 1.70
N ALA A 67 -12.20 9.26 1.23
CA ALA A 67 -12.70 8.17 2.05
C ALA A 67 -11.55 7.23 2.48
N ARG A 68 -10.72 6.80 1.53
CA ARG A 68 -9.52 5.99 1.80
C ARG A 68 -8.54 6.72 2.72
N GLY A 69 -8.30 8.02 2.49
CA GLY A 69 -7.43 8.85 3.34
C GLY A 69 -7.92 8.94 4.78
N ARG A 70 -9.23 9.09 5.00
CA ARG A 70 -9.81 9.09 6.36
C ARG A 70 -9.60 7.76 7.09
N THR A 71 -9.79 6.65 6.40
CA THR A 71 -9.55 5.31 6.95
C THR A 71 -8.06 5.10 7.21
N HIS A 72 -7.21 5.49 6.26
CA HIS A 72 -5.76 5.38 6.40
C HIS A 72 -5.20 6.17 7.59
N LEU A 73 -5.65 7.42 7.80
CA LEU A 73 -5.21 8.27 8.92
C LEU A 73 -5.74 7.79 10.29
N ARG A 74 -6.86 7.07 10.32
CA ARG A 74 -7.41 6.52 11.56
C ARG A 74 -6.81 5.18 11.97
N ASP A 75 -6.41 4.41 10.97
CA ASP A 75 -6.03 3.00 11.13
C ASP A 75 -4.58 2.75 10.66
N VAL A 76 -3.66 3.68 10.91
CA VAL A 76 -2.23 3.40 10.71
C VAL A 76 -1.72 2.66 11.95
N PRO A 77 -1.03 1.51 11.77
CA PRO A 77 -0.38 0.85 12.90
C PRO A 77 0.72 1.74 13.51
N GLU A 78 0.93 1.60 14.80
CA GLU A 78 2.04 2.25 15.51
C GLU A 78 3.01 1.21 16.05
N VAL A 79 4.30 1.51 16.02
CA VAL A 79 5.35 0.69 16.66
C VAL A 79 6.03 1.55 17.71
N ASP A 80 5.97 1.13 18.98
CA ASP A 80 6.62 1.87 20.06
C ASP A 80 8.10 1.49 20.22
N ALA A 81 8.82 2.26 21.05
CA ALA A 81 10.25 2.07 21.33
C ALA A 81 10.60 0.69 21.94
N HIS A 82 9.61 -0.04 22.43
CA HIS A 82 9.76 -1.38 22.99
C HIS A 82 9.44 -2.50 21.98
N GLY A 83 9.14 -2.12 20.71
CA GLY A 83 8.79 -3.06 19.66
C GLY A 83 7.37 -3.62 19.75
N VAL A 84 6.46 -2.90 20.42
CA VAL A 84 5.05 -3.26 20.46
C VAL A 84 4.33 -2.58 19.31
N VAL A 85 3.71 -3.39 18.43
CA VAL A 85 2.82 -2.91 17.39
C VAL A 85 1.43 -2.78 17.97
N ARG A 86 0.80 -1.62 17.75
CA ARG A 86 -0.60 -1.34 18.05
C ARG A 86 -1.36 -1.06 16.77
N TYR A 87 -2.52 -1.64 16.62
CA TYR A 87 -3.40 -1.41 15.50
C TYR A 87 -4.85 -1.61 15.92
N ARG A 88 -5.68 -0.58 15.75
CA ARG A 88 -7.06 -0.57 16.28
C ARG A 88 -7.05 -0.90 17.79
N ASP A 89 -7.82 -1.89 18.21
CA ASP A 89 -7.92 -2.31 19.61
C ASP A 89 -6.92 -3.41 20.00
N GLY A 90 -6.05 -3.84 19.06
CA GLY A 90 -5.10 -4.93 19.26
C GLY A 90 -3.66 -4.47 19.40
N TRP A 91 -2.85 -5.32 19.99
CA TRP A 91 -1.41 -5.13 20.05
C TRP A 91 -0.64 -6.45 20.05
N VAL A 92 0.62 -6.40 19.64
CA VAL A 92 1.54 -7.55 19.67
C VAL A 92 2.98 -7.07 19.92
N ALA A 93 3.71 -7.76 20.79
CA ALA A 93 5.13 -7.50 21.01
C ALA A 93 5.97 -8.28 19.97
N LEU A 94 6.94 -7.61 19.38
CA LEU A 94 7.81 -8.14 18.36
C LEU A 94 9.26 -8.27 18.86
N PRO A 95 10.00 -9.34 18.46
CA PRO A 95 11.44 -9.39 18.62
C PRO A 95 12.14 -8.22 17.89
N PRO A 96 13.35 -7.83 18.29
CA PRO A 96 14.00 -6.60 17.80
C PRO A 96 14.15 -6.49 16.28
N VAL A 97 14.35 -7.61 15.58
CA VAL A 97 14.51 -7.62 14.12
C VAL A 97 13.16 -7.41 13.44
N GLU A 98 12.12 -8.12 13.91
CA GLU A 98 10.76 -7.97 13.41
C GLU A 98 10.19 -6.59 13.75
N ALA A 99 10.53 -5.99 14.88
CA ALA A 99 10.13 -4.63 15.25
C ALA A 99 10.68 -3.60 14.25
N ARG A 100 11.99 -3.63 13.98
CA ARG A 100 12.59 -2.74 12.96
C ARG A 100 12.01 -2.95 11.56
N LEU A 101 11.67 -4.20 11.22
CA LEU A 101 11.03 -4.50 9.96
C LEU A 101 9.60 -3.94 9.92
N ALA A 102 8.84 -4.06 11.01
CA ALA A 102 7.51 -3.48 11.16
C ALA A 102 7.56 -1.95 11.07
N GLU A 103 8.48 -1.29 11.79
CA GLU A 103 8.69 0.17 11.71
C GLU A 103 8.89 0.64 10.26
N ALA A 104 9.79 -0.01 9.52
CA ALA A 104 10.09 0.35 8.14
C ALA A 104 8.86 0.17 7.20
N LEU A 105 7.99 -0.80 7.49
CA LEU A 105 6.76 -1.02 6.73
C LEU A 105 5.64 -0.07 7.16
N VAL A 106 5.51 0.23 8.45
CA VAL A 106 4.51 1.15 9.00
C VAL A 106 4.73 2.58 8.51
N LEU A 107 5.99 3.04 8.45
CA LEU A 107 6.33 4.34 7.85
C LEU A 107 5.82 4.50 6.41
N ARG A 108 5.61 3.40 5.71
CA ARG A 108 5.10 3.33 4.34
C ARG A 108 3.85 2.44 4.27
N PHE A 109 2.96 2.56 5.26
CA PHE A 109 1.74 1.77 5.33
C PHE A 109 0.92 1.88 4.04
N CYS A 110 0.45 0.76 3.52
CA CYS A 110 -0.21 0.60 2.22
C CYS A 110 0.65 1.00 1.00
N ALA A 111 1.97 1.19 1.16
CA ALA A 111 2.87 1.44 0.05
C ALA A 111 3.97 0.36 -0.03
N VAL A 112 4.50 0.15 -1.24
CA VAL A 112 5.55 -0.83 -1.47
C VAL A 112 6.89 -0.32 -0.93
N VAL A 113 7.53 -1.11 -0.09
CA VAL A 113 8.89 -0.87 0.39
C VAL A 113 9.85 -1.85 -0.27
N GLY A 114 10.85 -1.31 -0.97
CA GLY A 114 11.86 -2.10 -1.67
C GLY A 114 12.70 -2.98 -0.73
N ARG A 115 13.09 -4.16 -1.22
CA ARG A 115 13.87 -5.15 -0.44
C ARG A 115 15.18 -4.57 0.11
N ASP A 116 15.89 -3.76 -0.68
CA ASP A 116 17.16 -3.16 -0.26
C ASP A 116 16.95 -2.03 0.76
N THR A 117 15.84 -1.30 0.67
CA THR A 117 15.44 -0.33 1.68
C THR A 117 15.16 -1.02 3.02
N LEU A 118 14.38 -2.11 3.01
CA LEU A 118 14.12 -2.91 4.21
C LEU A 118 15.40 -3.48 4.82
N ARG A 119 16.31 -4.01 3.98
CA ARG A 119 17.60 -4.52 4.47
C ARG A 119 18.40 -3.44 5.17
N ARG A 120 18.53 -2.26 4.56
CA ARG A 120 19.28 -1.14 5.18
C ARG A 120 18.66 -0.67 6.50
N SER A 121 17.33 -0.61 6.57
CA SER A 121 16.61 -0.21 7.80
C SER A 121 16.78 -1.23 8.92
N VAL A 122 16.69 -2.53 8.59
CA VAL A 122 16.70 -3.59 9.60
C VAL A 122 18.12 -3.96 10.05
N TRP A 123 19.08 -3.92 9.13
CA TRP A 123 20.49 -4.29 9.40
C TRP A 123 21.45 -3.19 8.93
N PRO A 124 21.46 -2.02 9.56
CA PRO A 124 22.38 -0.95 9.22
C PRO A 124 23.82 -1.42 9.37
N GLY A 125 24.62 -1.25 8.32
CA GLY A 125 26.05 -1.63 8.33
C GLY A 125 26.34 -3.13 8.17
N SER A 126 25.33 -3.99 7.96
CA SER A 126 25.54 -5.41 7.68
C SER A 126 24.80 -5.87 6.43
N SER A 127 25.29 -6.92 5.81
CA SER A 127 24.67 -7.51 4.61
C SER A 127 24.26 -8.96 4.91
N PRO A 128 23.08 -9.19 5.49
CA PRO A 128 22.61 -10.53 5.79
C PRO A 128 22.42 -11.33 4.49
N GLY A 129 22.51 -12.66 4.60
CA GLY A 129 22.33 -13.57 3.48
C GLY A 129 21.01 -13.34 2.72
N ARG A 130 20.96 -13.75 1.46
CA ARG A 130 19.89 -13.42 0.50
C ARG A 130 18.47 -13.70 1.00
N ASN A 131 18.27 -14.76 1.80
CA ASN A 131 16.95 -15.21 2.24
C ASN A 131 16.57 -14.76 3.67
N VAL A 132 17.47 -14.07 4.39
CA VAL A 132 17.22 -13.68 5.79
C VAL A 132 16.02 -12.76 5.92
N LEU A 133 15.88 -11.79 5.01
CA LEU A 133 14.72 -10.90 4.98
C LEU A 133 13.41 -11.68 4.84
N ASP A 134 13.36 -12.67 3.95
CA ASP A 134 12.14 -13.44 3.68
C ASP A 134 11.70 -14.27 4.88
N VAL A 135 12.66 -14.80 5.64
CA VAL A 135 12.40 -15.52 6.90
C VAL A 135 11.77 -14.59 7.94
N HIS A 136 12.31 -13.38 8.11
CA HIS A 136 11.74 -12.42 9.05
C HIS A 136 10.39 -11.87 8.59
N VAL A 137 10.20 -11.65 7.30
CA VAL A 137 8.88 -11.30 6.73
C VAL A 137 7.85 -12.39 7.02
N LEU A 138 8.21 -13.68 6.84
CA LEU A 138 7.31 -14.80 7.14
C LEU A 138 6.94 -14.85 8.64
N ARG A 139 7.90 -14.63 9.53
CA ARG A 139 7.65 -14.58 10.97
C ARG A 139 6.76 -13.40 11.34
N LEU A 140 7.05 -12.23 10.79
CA LEU A 140 6.28 -11.01 11.03
C LEU A 140 4.83 -11.17 10.53
N ARG A 141 4.58 -11.76 9.38
CA ARG A 141 3.22 -12.08 8.88
C ARG A 141 2.40 -12.84 9.92
N ARG A 142 2.98 -13.89 10.50
CA ARG A 142 2.29 -14.74 11.50
C ARG A 142 1.97 -13.95 12.77
N ARG A 143 2.84 -13.03 13.18
CA ARG A 143 2.65 -12.21 14.39
C ARG A 143 1.65 -11.08 14.18
N LEU A 144 1.56 -10.51 12.97
CA LEU A 144 0.63 -9.44 12.64
C LEU A 144 -0.77 -9.94 12.25
N ALA A 145 -0.93 -11.21 11.91
CA ALA A 145 -2.22 -11.78 11.53
C ALA A 145 -3.35 -11.56 12.56
N PRO A 146 -3.11 -11.71 13.89
CA PRO A 146 -4.14 -11.43 14.90
C PRO A 146 -4.60 -9.96 14.92
N LEU A 147 -3.79 -9.04 14.39
CA LEU A 147 -4.13 -7.63 14.27
C LEU A 147 -4.88 -7.30 12.97
N SER A 148 -5.29 -8.29 12.17
CA SER A 148 -5.85 -8.06 10.84
C SER A 148 -4.93 -7.21 9.94
N LEU A 149 -3.61 -7.42 10.06
CA LEU A 149 -2.59 -6.84 9.21
C LEU A 149 -1.95 -7.91 8.33
N ALA A 150 -1.77 -7.59 7.07
CA ALA A 150 -1.13 -8.48 6.08
C ALA A 150 0.10 -7.83 5.46
N ILE A 151 1.12 -8.65 5.19
CA ILE A 151 2.27 -8.21 4.39
C ILE A 151 2.16 -8.87 3.02
N ARG A 152 1.86 -8.09 2.00
CA ARG A 152 1.82 -8.56 0.61
C ARG A 152 3.23 -8.56 -0.01
N THR A 153 3.52 -9.58 -0.80
CA THR A 153 4.71 -9.59 -1.65
C THR A 153 4.36 -8.96 -3.00
N VAL A 154 5.03 -7.88 -3.35
CA VAL A 154 4.95 -7.27 -4.68
C VAL A 154 6.14 -7.78 -5.49
N ARG A 155 5.86 -8.66 -6.47
CA ARG A 155 6.90 -9.34 -7.26
C ARG A 155 7.91 -8.34 -7.83
N SER A 156 9.18 -8.67 -7.72
CA SER A 156 10.33 -7.87 -8.19
C SER A 156 10.50 -6.50 -7.56
N ARG A 157 9.61 -6.06 -6.65
CA ARG A 157 9.62 -4.73 -6.03
C ARG A 157 9.90 -4.76 -4.54
N GLY A 158 9.19 -5.59 -3.76
CA GLY A 158 9.38 -5.65 -2.32
C GLY A 158 8.16 -6.14 -1.56
N TYR A 159 7.86 -5.48 -0.46
CA TYR A 159 6.77 -5.84 0.44
C TYR A 159 5.93 -4.63 0.77
N MET A 160 4.64 -4.84 1.04
CA MET A 160 3.68 -3.84 1.43
C MET A 160 2.90 -4.33 2.65
N LEU A 161 2.79 -3.51 3.69
CA LEU A 161 1.93 -3.75 4.85
C LEU A 161 0.58 -3.08 4.62
N GLU A 162 -0.50 -3.83 4.78
CA GLU A 162 -1.86 -3.37 4.54
C GLU A 162 -2.86 -4.03 5.50
N PRO A 163 -4.10 -3.52 5.66
CA PRO A 163 -5.16 -4.23 6.35
C PRO A 163 -5.49 -5.55 5.66
N ALA A 164 -5.68 -6.63 6.42
CA ALA A 164 -6.01 -7.96 5.86
C ALA A 164 -7.36 -7.99 5.13
N GLU A 165 -8.30 -7.13 5.52
CA GLU A 165 -9.66 -7.03 4.94
C GLU A 165 -9.66 -6.53 3.48
N ALA A 166 -8.61 -5.83 3.04
CA ALA A 166 -8.47 -5.38 1.65
C ALA A 166 -8.24 -6.53 0.65
N GLN A 167 -8.07 -7.75 1.10
CA GLN A 167 -7.78 -8.91 0.22
C GLN A 167 -9.03 -9.58 -0.35
N THR A 168 -10.23 -9.31 0.17
CA THR A 168 -11.44 -10.05 -0.21
C THR A 168 -12.04 -9.58 -1.54
N GLU A 169 -11.81 -8.34 -1.95
CA GLU A 169 -12.44 -7.80 -3.18
C GLU A 169 -11.65 -8.07 -4.47
N ALA A 170 -10.33 -8.25 -4.38
CA ALA A 170 -9.50 -8.46 -5.58
C ALA A 170 -9.49 -9.91 -6.10
N GLN A 171 -9.91 -10.89 -5.30
CA GLN A 171 -9.91 -12.32 -5.71
C GLN A 171 -11.21 -12.77 -6.38
N HIS A 172 -12.30 -11.98 -6.30
CA HIS A 172 -13.59 -12.33 -6.92
C HIS A 172 -13.75 -11.83 -8.36
N ALA A 173 -12.82 -11.01 -8.85
CA ALA A 173 -12.90 -10.47 -10.23
C ALA A 173 -12.34 -11.43 -11.31
N ASP A 174 -11.63 -12.50 -10.91
CA ASP A 174 -10.95 -13.39 -11.88
C ASP A 174 -11.59 -14.80 -11.99
N ALA A 175 -12.73 -15.04 -11.36
CA ALA A 175 -13.41 -16.34 -11.38
C ALA A 175 -14.69 -16.41 -12.23
N GLY A 176 -14.97 -15.39 -13.04
CA GLY A 176 -16.21 -15.25 -13.81
C GLY A 176 -16.03 -15.27 -15.32
N GLY A 177 -15.24 -16.17 -15.86
CA GLY A 177 -15.08 -16.28 -17.33
C GLY A 177 -14.87 -17.71 -17.80
N GLY A 178 -15.95 -18.44 -17.96
CA GLY A 178 -15.85 -19.78 -18.57
C GLY A 178 -17.15 -20.53 -18.66
N GLU A 179 -17.58 -20.65 -19.89
CA GLU A 179 -18.47 -21.64 -20.50
C GLU A 179 -19.93 -21.24 -20.76
N ALA A 180 -20.11 -20.62 -21.91
CA ALA A 180 -21.35 -20.77 -22.68
C ALA A 180 -21.15 -21.89 -23.70
N ALA A 181 -21.64 -23.10 -23.37
CA ALA A 181 -21.74 -24.22 -24.30
C ALA A 181 -22.84 -23.93 -25.34
N TRP A 182 -22.47 -23.83 -26.59
CA TRP A 182 -23.38 -23.84 -27.74
C TRP A 182 -23.72 -25.30 -28.05
N GLY A 183 -24.93 -25.72 -27.70
CA GLY A 183 -25.56 -26.93 -28.20
C GLY A 183 -26.44 -26.59 -29.41
N VAL A 184 -26.01 -27.06 -30.59
CA VAL A 184 -26.80 -27.09 -31.84
C VAL A 184 -27.62 -28.37 -31.85
N THR A 185 -28.93 -28.29 -32.07
CA THR A 185 -29.70 -29.18 -32.90
C THR A 185 -30.91 -28.45 -33.45
#